data_bf92a3184f364a4ba8a3d88b4681d9ad
#
_entry.id   bf92a3184f364a4ba8a3d88b4681d9ad
#
_cell.length_a   1.000
_cell.length_b   1.000
_cell.length_c   1.000
_cell.angle_alpha   90.00
_cell.angle_beta   90.00
_cell.angle_gamma   90.00
#
_symmetry.space_group_name_H-M   'P 1'
#
loop_
_entity.id
_entity.type
_entity.pdbx_description
1 polymer ?
#
loop_
_entity_poly.entity_id
_entity_poly.type
_entity_poly.pdbx_seq_one_letter_code
_entity_poly.pdbx_strand_id
1 'polypeptide(L)'
;MKLFAIATKDLPPLDRALPFPLRDATGRLLVGAGIKVADERLRQELQRKSLFAEEHHYVEWQRRLNAAMDQRLREGAALKDVVAARPDAAPRELAARSVSTGDAWFKLRSRLDAVLRDVGPDNDWLDRLAELHTRGRALLQRRAEESLYHFVYEAVRFSERYSAQHAWMTLALAEQTAALLGWPQARVDSLGRAALTMNVAISRLQDHLASVRLPPTVEQRRELASHAERSAALLAAAGLDVAVAVQAVRLHHDAHAEGRPLQEQTPARQVARVLRRADIFGAKISRRGSRAAMSPLAAARGACLGPDGQPDEIGGALLRAVGLYPPGSFVELASGEVGIVVARGRRANLPLVAALVSANGAVYGEPVPRETLDRRYAVKTAVPPERVKVRFQHDKVLALASGPIATASLSPLGSR
;
A
#
# COMPACT_ATOMS: atom_id res chain seq x y z
N MET A 1 1.65 2.80 19.94
CA MET A 1 0.22 3.22 19.82
C MET A 1 -0.63 2.20 20.57
N LYS A 2 -1.34 2.63 21.62
CA LYS A 2 -2.25 1.74 22.37
C LYS A 2 -3.64 1.85 21.75
N LEU A 3 -4.18 0.72 21.30
CA LEU A 3 -5.49 0.64 20.68
C LEU A 3 -6.54 0.27 21.72
N PHE A 4 -7.66 0.97 21.71
CA PHE A 4 -8.84 0.73 22.54
C PHE A 4 -9.97 0.20 21.66
N ALA A 5 -10.57 -0.93 22.04
CA ALA A 5 -11.72 -1.49 21.33
C ALA A 5 -12.96 -0.64 21.63
N ILE A 6 -13.65 -0.18 20.58
CA ILE A 6 -14.86 0.62 20.73
C ILE A 6 -16.05 -0.35 20.72
N ALA A 7 -16.84 -0.33 21.80
CA ALA A 7 -18.10 -1.07 21.80
C ALA A 7 -19.09 -0.44 20.80
N THR A 8 -19.92 -1.25 20.15
CA THR A 8 -20.85 -0.78 19.11
C THR A 8 -21.75 0.36 19.59
N LYS A 9 -22.17 0.34 20.88
CA LYS A 9 -22.98 1.40 21.51
C LYS A 9 -22.24 2.73 21.68
N ASP A 10 -20.91 2.69 21.75
CA ASP A 10 -20.04 3.86 21.97
C ASP A 10 -19.43 4.36 20.65
N LEU A 11 -19.83 3.77 19.52
CA LEU A 11 -19.36 4.18 18.20
C LEU A 11 -19.98 5.52 17.82
N PRO A 12 -19.17 6.53 17.42
CA PRO A 12 -19.71 7.76 16.87
C PRO A 12 -20.60 7.50 15.65
N PRO A 13 -21.62 8.33 15.42
CA PRO A 13 -22.46 8.20 14.22
C PRO A 13 -21.63 8.26 12.94
N LEU A 14 -21.68 7.20 12.13
CA LEU A 14 -20.87 7.07 10.91
C LEU A 14 -21.36 7.97 9.76
N ASP A 15 -22.60 8.45 9.86
CA ASP A 15 -23.20 9.41 8.92
C ASP A 15 -22.77 10.86 9.15
N ARG A 16 -21.92 11.10 10.15
CA ARG A 16 -21.32 12.40 10.49
C ARG A 16 -19.80 12.31 10.41
N ALA A 17 -19.13 13.48 10.44
CA ALA A 17 -17.68 13.56 10.50
C ALA A 17 -17.16 12.88 11.77
N LEU A 18 -16.30 11.87 11.62
CA LEU A 18 -15.76 11.12 12.74
C LEU A 18 -14.85 11.98 13.61
N PRO A 19 -14.99 11.95 14.94
CA PRO A 19 -14.16 12.76 15.84
C PRO A 19 -12.71 12.25 15.93
N PHE A 20 -12.47 10.98 15.59
CA PHE A 20 -11.16 10.34 15.60
C PHE A 20 -11.09 9.25 14.51
N PRO A 21 -9.87 8.79 14.15
CA PRO A 21 -9.71 7.71 13.17
C PRO A 21 -10.23 6.38 13.71
N LEU A 22 -10.95 5.61 12.87
CA LEU A 22 -11.33 4.23 13.15
C LEU A 22 -10.31 3.28 12.55
N ARG A 23 -9.90 2.27 13.33
CA ARG A 23 -8.88 1.29 12.97
C ARG A 23 -9.40 -0.13 13.19
N ASP A 24 -8.76 -1.11 12.56
CA ASP A 24 -8.93 -2.51 12.89
C ASP A 24 -8.01 -2.93 14.06
N ALA A 25 -8.08 -4.20 14.45
CA ALA A 25 -7.30 -4.75 15.57
C ALA A 25 -5.78 -4.75 15.32
N THR A 26 -5.33 -4.58 14.07
CA THR A 26 -3.90 -4.50 13.71
C THR A 26 -3.38 -3.06 13.72
N GLY A 27 -4.28 -2.08 13.95
CA GLY A 27 -3.95 -0.65 13.88
C GLY A 27 -4.09 -0.04 12.49
N ARG A 28 -4.53 -0.83 11.48
CA ARG A 28 -4.77 -0.33 10.13
C ARG A 28 -5.94 0.67 10.16
N LEU A 29 -5.73 1.81 9.51
CA LEU A 29 -6.78 2.82 9.37
C LEU A 29 -7.91 2.29 8.47
N LEU A 30 -9.14 2.36 8.97
CA LEU A 30 -10.36 2.03 8.23
C LEU A 30 -11.07 3.29 7.74
N VAL A 31 -11.19 4.29 8.62
CA VAL A 31 -11.78 5.60 8.28
C VAL A 31 -11.00 6.69 9.02
N GLY A 32 -10.64 7.75 8.32
CA GLY A 32 -9.94 8.90 8.89
C GLY A 32 -10.82 9.79 9.77
N ALA A 33 -10.20 10.53 10.70
CA ALA A 33 -10.90 11.61 11.44
C ALA A 33 -11.43 12.67 10.45
N GLY A 34 -12.58 13.26 10.78
CA GLY A 34 -13.23 14.26 9.95
C GLY A 34 -13.95 13.69 8.71
N ILE A 35 -13.87 12.40 8.47
CA ILE A 35 -14.54 11.74 7.32
C ILE A 35 -15.95 11.29 7.74
N LYS A 36 -16.92 11.58 6.88
CA LYS A 36 -18.27 11.05 6.93
C LYS A 36 -18.34 9.78 6.08
N VAL A 37 -18.86 8.69 6.61
CA VAL A 37 -19.09 7.45 5.85
C VAL A 37 -20.43 7.57 5.13
N ALA A 38 -20.39 8.08 3.90
CA ALA A 38 -21.61 8.30 3.10
C ALA A 38 -22.18 6.99 2.52
N ASP A 39 -21.32 6.01 2.25
CA ASP A 39 -21.69 4.71 1.68
C ASP A 39 -22.35 3.82 2.74
N GLU A 40 -23.61 3.46 2.52
CA GLU A 40 -24.41 2.60 3.40
C GLU A 40 -23.82 1.20 3.54
N ARG A 41 -23.32 0.62 2.46
CA ARG A 41 -22.70 -0.71 2.47
C ARG A 41 -21.45 -0.72 3.33
N LEU A 42 -20.62 0.32 3.21
CA LEU A 42 -19.44 0.48 4.05
C LEU A 42 -19.81 0.69 5.53
N ARG A 43 -20.89 1.45 5.82
CA ARG A 43 -21.41 1.60 7.20
C ARG A 43 -21.79 0.27 7.82
N GLN A 44 -22.57 -0.54 7.11
CA GLN A 44 -22.97 -1.88 7.57
C GLN A 44 -21.78 -2.81 7.77
N GLU A 45 -20.80 -2.74 6.87
CA GLU A 45 -19.58 -3.52 7.00
C GLU A 45 -18.75 -3.11 8.22
N LEU A 46 -18.62 -1.82 8.49
CA LEU A 46 -17.93 -1.31 9.68
C LEU A 46 -18.64 -1.70 10.99
N GLN A 47 -19.98 -1.67 11.00
CA GLN A 47 -20.78 -2.08 12.18
C GLN A 47 -20.62 -3.56 12.53
N ARG A 48 -20.26 -4.41 11.56
CA ARG A 48 -20.02 -5.86 11.76
C ARG A 48 -18.59 -6.17 12.19
N LYS A 49 -17.66 -5.21 12.09
CA LYS A 49 -16.24 -5.39 12.45
C LYS A 49 -15.96 -4.90 13.87
N SER A 50 -15.01 -5.53 14.54
CA SER A 50 -14.44 -4.96 15.77
C SER A 50 -13.65 -3.70 15.42
N LEU A 51 -14.08 -2.55 15.91
CA LEU A 51 -13.47 -1.26 15.64
C LEU A 51 -12.62 -0.80 16.81
N PHE A 52 -11.54 -0.12 16.50
CA PHE A 52 -10.57 0.37 17.45
C PHE A 52 -10.28 1.85 17.19
N ALA A 53 -9.94 2.57 18.25
CA ALA A 53 -9.36 3.90 18.18
C ALA A 53 -8.05 3.93 18.98
N GLU A 54 -7.22 4.93 18.74
CA GLU A 54 -6.10 5.20 19.65
C GLU A 54 -6.65 5.66 20.99
N GLU A 55 -6.15 5.06 22.08
CA GLU A 55 -6.68 5.29 23.44
C GLU A 55 -6.77 6.77 23.78
N HIS A 56 -5.74 7.55 23.47
CA HIS A 56 -5.73 8.98 23.75
C HIS A 56 -6.78 9.78 22.97
N HIS A 57 -7.07 9.41 21.72
CA HIS A 57 -8.13 10.04 20.92
C HIS A 57 -9.52 9.73 21.50
N TYR A 58 -9.73 8.46 21.91
CA TYR A 58 -11.01 8.03 22.45
C TYR A 58 -11.28 8.67 23.81
N VAL A 59 -10.29 8.68 24.70
CA VAL A 59 -10.38 9.30 26.03
C VAL A 59 -10.63 10.81 25.92
N GLU A 60 -9.91 11.50 25.04
CA GLU A 60 -10.11 12.94 24.84
C GLU A 60 -11.50 13.25 24.26
N TRP A 61 -11.98 12.44 23.33
CA TRP A 61 -13.34 12.58 22.81
C TRP A 61 -14.39 12.35 23.89
N GLN A 62 -14.26 11.30 24.73
CA GLN A 62 -15.18 11.06 25.84
C GLN A 62 -15.18 12.21 26.83
N ARG A 63 -14.00 12.76 27.17
CA ARG A 63 -13.90 13.91 28.07
C ARG A 63 -14.67 15.12 27.54
N ARG A 64 -14.53 15.39 26.24
CA ARG A 64 -15.26 16.50 25.57
C ARG A 64 -16.75 16.23 25.47
N LEU A 65 -17.13 14.99 25.19
CA LEU A 65 -18.54 14.61 25.15
C LEU A 65 -19.20 14.85 26.51
N ASN A 66 -18.56 14.39 27.59
CA ASN A 66 -19.04 14.62 28.95
C ASN A 66 -19.12 16.13 29.28
N ALA A 67 -18.10 16.90 28.94
CA ALA A 67 -18.10 18.35 29.13
C ALA A 67 -19.25 19.05 28.37
N ALA A 68 -19.51 18.64 27.13
CA ALA A 68 -20.63 19.18 26.35
C ALA A 68 -22.00 18.80 26.93
N MET A 69 -22.13 17.60 27.48
CA MET A 69 -23.34 17.16 28.19
C MET A 69 -23.55 17.94 29.50
N ASP A 70 -22.47 18.10 30.29
CA ASP A 70 -22.49 18.87 31.54
C ASP A 70 -22.84 20.34 31.29
N GLN A 71 -22.34 20.92 30.21
CA GLN A 71 -22.67 22.29 29.85
C GLN A 71 -24.17 22.42 29.53
N ARG A 72 -24.75 21.51 28.74
CA ARG A 72 -26.18 21.50 28.43
C ARG A 72 -27.05 21.32 29.68
N LEU A 73 -26.61 20.46 30.60
CA LEU A 73 -27.30 20.30 31.87
C LEU A 73 -27.32 21.60 32.71
N ARG A 74 -26.18 22.34 32.77
CA ARG A 74 -26.09 23.64 33.47
C ARG A 74 -26.94 24.71 32.79
N GLU A 75 -27.12 24.64 31.48
CA GLU A 75 -27.98 25.54 30.70
C GLU A 75 -29.48 25.21 30.85
N GLY A 76 -29.84 24.16 31.62
CA GLY A 76 -31.23 23.72 31.81
C GLY A 76 -31.88 23.11 30.60
N ALA A 77 -31.08 22.57 29.65
CA ALA A 77 -31.57 21.96 28.43
C ALA A 77 -32.40 20.70 28.72
N ALA A 78 -33.35 20.39 27.84
CA ALA A 78 -34.15 19.16 27.97
C ALA A 78 -33.24 17.91 27.85
N LEU A 79 -33.61 16.82 28.55
CA LEU A 79 -32.80 15.59 28.59
C LEU A 79 -32.44 15.05 27.17
N LYS A 80 -33.36 15.16 26.19
CA LYS A 80 -33.11 14.81 24.81
C LYS A 80 -31.96 15.61 24.18
N ASP A 81 -31.82 16.90 24.53
CA ASP A 81 -30.80 17.78 24.00
C ASP A 81 -29.43 17.53 24.68
N VAL A 82 -29.47 17.13 25.97
CA VAL A 82 -28.28 16.68 26.69
C VAL A 82 -27.73 15.39 26.09
N VAL A 83 -28.57 14.39 25.82
CA VAL A 83 -28.18 13.13 25.19
C VAL A 83 -27.72 13.35 23.73
N ALA A 84 -28.29 14.35 23.07
CA ALA A 84 -27.90 14.75 21.72
C ALA A 84 -26.66 15.64 21.67
N ALA A 85 -26.14 16.10 22.83
CA ALA A 85 -24.94 16.94 22.87
C ALA A 85 -23.76 16.26 22.21
N ARG A 86 -22.99 17.03 21.48
CA ARG A 86 -21.74 16.58 20.82
C ARG A 86 -20.67 17.62 21.04
N PRO A 87 -19.42 17.20 21.26
CA PRO A 87 -18.31 18.14 21.33
C PRO A 87 -18.11 18.81 19.97
N ASP A 88 -17.72 20.07 19.99
CA ASP A 88 -17.26 20.75 18.79
C ASP A 88 -16.07 20.04 18.17
N ALA A 89 -15.84 20.26 16.85
CA ALA A 89 -14.76 19.62 16.12
C ALA A 89 -13.42 19.71 16.87
N ALA A 90 -12.65 18.61 16.85
CA ALA A 90 -11.37 18.55 17.56
C ALA A 90 -10.45 19.71 17.14
N PRO A 91 -9.69 20.35 18.09
CA PRO A 91 -8.71 21.37 17.74
C PRO A 91 -7.70 20.87 16.72
N ARG A 92 -7.21 21.78 15.86
CA ARG A 92 -6.15 21.50 14.85
C ARG A 92 -4.85 20.93 15.43
N GLU A 93 -4.61 21.05 16.74
CA GLU A 93 -3.43 20.50 17.43
C GLU A 93 -3.33 18.97 17.41
N LEU A 94 -4.45 18.23 17.30
CA LEU A 94 -4.42 16.79 17.08
C LEU A 94 -3.91 16.40 15.68
N ALA A 95 -3.91 17.34 14.74
CA ALA A 95 -3.36 17.16 13.39
C ALA A 95 -1.83 17.27 13.32
N ALA A 96 -1.17 17.77 14.36
CA ALA A 96 0.28 18.01 14.38
C ALA A 96 1.11 16.79 14.79
N ARG A 97 0.50 15.68 15.24
CA ARG A 97 1.23 14.42 15.43
C ARG A 97 1.55 13.80 14.07
N SER A 98 2.79 13.38 13.88
CA SER A 98 3.28 12.79 12.64
C SER A 98 2.32 11.69 12.15
N VAL A 99 1.67 11.97 11.02
CA VAL A 99 0.79 10.98 10.36
C VAL A 99 1.63 9.75 10.04
N SER A 100 1.19 8.56 10.49
CA SER A 100 1.91 7.33 10.18
C SER A 100 2.01 7.14 8.65
N THR A 101 3.05 6.45 8.19
CA THR A 101 3.23 6.16 6.76
C THR A 101 2.03 5.40 6.20
N GLY A 102 1.48 4.45 6.96
CA GLY A 102 0.25 3.72 6.59
C GLY A 102 -0.96 4.63 6.42
N ASP A 103 -1.18 5.58 7.34
CA ASP A 103 -2.29 6.53 7.26
C ASP A 103 -2.12 7.51 6.09
N ALA A 104 -0.89 7.94 5.82
CA ALA A 104 -0.60 8.78 4.65
C ALA A 104 -0.92 8.04 3.34
N TRP A 105 -0.51 6.78 3.20
CA TRP A 105 -0.83 5.95 2.04
C TRP A 105 -2.32 5.64 1.93
N PHE A 106 -3.01 5.41 3.04
CA PHE A 106 -4.46 5.22 3.01
C PHE A 106 -5.18 6.46 2.42
N LYS A 107 -4.78 7.67 2.83
CA LYS A 107 -5.34 8.92 2.29
C LYS A 107 -5.03 9.09 0.80
N LEU A 108 -3.77 8.86 0.39
CA LEU A 108 -3.34 8.95 -1.01
C LEU A 108 -4.07 7.92 -1.88
N ARG A 109 -4.24 6.69 -1.42
CA ARG A 109 -5.00 5.64 -2.12
C ARG A 109 -6.46 6.02 -2.30
N SER A 110 -7.11 6.55 -1.26
CA SER A 110 -8.52 6.96 -1.35
C SER A 110 -8.71 8.12 -2.34
N ARG A 111 -7.77 9.06 -2.39
CA ARG A 111 -7.80 10.16 -3.37
C ARG A 111 -7.52 9.66 -4.79
N LEU A 112 -6.55 8.75 -4.97
CA LEU A 112 -6.27 8.18 -6.28
C LEU A 112 -7.45 7.38 -6.81
N ASP A 113 -8.12 6.60 -5.96
CA ASP A 113 -9.34 5.88 -6.34
C ASP A 113 -10.41 6.84 -6.91
N ALA A 114 -10.61 8.00 -6.30
CA ALA A 114 -11.52 9.02 -6.81
C ALA A 114 -11.06 9.59 -8.16
N VAL A 115 -9.77 9.91 -8.30
CA VAL A 115 -9.20 10.45 -9.55
C VAL A 115 -9.32 9.44 -10.69
N LEU A 116 -9.03 8.16 -10.45
CA LEU A 116 -9.13 7.11 -11.48
C LEU A 116 -10.56 6.83 -11.96
N ARG A 117 -11.58 7.25 -11.19
CA ARG A 117 -13.00 7.09 -11.55
C ARG A 117 -13.60 8.30 -12.26
N ASP A 118 -12.87 9.41 -12.30
CA ASP A 118 -13.36 10.72 -12.73
C ASP A 118 -12.46 11.31 -13.84
N VAL A 119 -11.89 10.46 -14.66
CA VAL A 119 -11.01 10.87 -15.77
C VAL A 119 -11.82 11.49 -16.89
N GLY A 120 -11.50 12.73 -17.26
CA GLY A 120 -12.18 13.46 -18.32
C GLY A 120 -11.49 14.79 -18.67
N PRO A 121 -11.79 15.36 -19.86
CA PRO A 121 -11.17 16.61 -20.31
C PRO A 121 -11.71 17.86 -19.62
N ASP A 122 -12.93 17.80 -19.08
CA ASP A 122 -13.71 18.95 -18.62
C ASP A 122 -13.63 19.16 -17.10
N ASN A 123 -12.68 18.52 -16.42
CA ASN A 123 -12.51 18.62 -14.98
C ASN A 123 -11.02 18.78 -14.59
N ASP A 124 -10.75 18.95 -13.31
CA ASP A 124 -9.42 19.16 -12.73
C ASP A 124 -8.61 17.86 -12.49
N TRP A 125 -8.96 16.75 -13.16
CA TRP A 125 -8.35 15.45 -12.87
C TRP A 125 -6.83 15.43 -13.09
N LEU A 126 -6.30 16.18 -14.08
CA LEU A 126 -4.86 16.29 -14.34
C LEU A 126 -4.13 16.94 -13.18
N ASP A 127 -4.66 18.03 -12.65
CA ASP A 127 -4.08 18.74 -11.50
C ASP A 127 -4.12 17.85 -10.25
N ARG A 128 -5.24 17.16 -10.02
CA ARG A 128 -5.36 16.19 -8.92
C ARG A 128 -4.38 15.03 -9.06
N LEU A 129 -4.22 14.49 -10.27
CA LEU A 129 -3.23 13.45 -10.54
C LEU A 129 -1.80 13.94 -10.30
N ALA A 130 -1.46 15.15 -10.78
CA ALA A 130 -0.15 15.76 -10.60
C ALA A 130 0.17 16.02 -9.12
N GLU A 131 -0.80 16.53 -8.35
CA GLU A 131 -0.68 16.70 -6.90
C GLU A 131 -0.41 15.37 -6.20
N LEU A 132 -1.20 14.33 -6.52
CA LEU A 132 -1.07 13.00 -5.93
C LEU A 132 0.29 12.38 -6.27
N HIS A 133 0.72 12.45 -7.54
CA HIS A 133 2.02 11.98 -7.98
C HIS A 133 3.16 12.65 -7.18
N THR A 134 3.14 13.97 -7.06
CA THR A 134 4.12 14.74 -6.29
C THR A 134 4.16 14.32 -4.82
N ARG A 135 3.00 14.23 -4.17
CA ARG A 135 2.89 13.84 -2.75
C ARG A 135 3.31 12.40 -2.51
N GLY A 136 2.91 11.47 -3.39
CA GLY A 136 3.27 10.06 -3.30
C GLY A 136 4.78 9.86 -3.43
N ARG A 137 5.41 10.51 -4.41
CA ARG A 137 6.87 10.48 -4.59
C ARG A 137 7.63 11.05 -3.39
N ALA A 138 7.19 12.19 -2.88
CA ALA A 138 7.81 12.78 -1.69
C ALA A 138 7.71 11.84 -0.47
N LEU A 139 6.63 11.07 -0.34
CA LEU A 139 6.49 10.07 0.71
C LEU A 139 7.39 8.86 0.46
N LEU A 140 7.45 8.36 -0.79
CA LEU A 140 8.35 7.25 -1.18
C LEU A 140 9.81 7.59 -0.95
N GLN A 141 10.25 8.79 -1.32
CA GLN A 141 11.64 9.23 -1.12
C GLN A 141 12.03 9.29 0.36
N ARG A 142 11.12 9.75 1.21
CA ARG A 142 11.38 9.88 2.66
C ARG A 142 11.21 8.58 3.44
N ARG A 143 10.35 7.67 2.97
CA ARG A 143 9.89 6.49 3.70
C ARG A 143 9.79 5.25 2.80
N ALA A 144 10.85 4.97 2.02
CA ALA A 144 10.83 3.90 1.01
C ALA A 144 10.53 2.52 1.60
N GLU A 145 11.23 2.11 2.66
CA GLU A 145 11.05 0.80 3.30
C GLU A 145 9.66 0.66 3.94
N GLU A 146 9.24 1.68 4.68
CA GLU A 146 7.91 1.69 5.30
C GLU A 146 6.79 1.65 4.25
N SER A 147 6.98 2.37 3.13
CA SER A 147 6.02 2.39 2.02
C SER A 147 5.90 1.00 1.37
N LEU A 148 7.04 0.38 1.06
CA LEU A 148 7.06 -0.96 0.48
C LEU A 148 6.46 -1.98 1.44
N TYR A 149 6.77 -1.89 2.74
CA TYR A 149 6.17 -2.70 3.79
C TYR A 149 4.64 -2.62 3.76
N HIS A 150 4.07 -1.42 3.74
CA HIS A 150 2.61 -1.24 3.72
C HIS A 150 2.00 -1.77 2.43
N PHE A 151 2.59 -1.49 1.27
CA PHE A 151 2.07 -1.96 -0.01
C PHE A 151 2.04 -3.48 -0.10
N VAL A 152 3.12 -4.15 0.28
CA VAL A 152 3.21 -5.62 0.23
C VAL A 152 2.28 -6.24 1.27
N TYR A 153 2.31 -5.78 2.53
CA TYR A 153 1.46 -6.29 3.59
C TYR A 153 -0.03 -6.19 3.24
N GLU A 154 -0.46 -5.05 2.70
CA GLU A 154 -1.84 -4.84 2.29
C GLU A 154 -2.20 -5.68 1.05
N ALA A 155 -1.32 -5.75 0.05
CA ALA A 155 -1.57 -6.50 -1.18
C ALA A 155 -1.77 -8.00 -0.93
N VAL A 156 -1.03 -8.60 -0.01
CA VAL A 156 -1.16 -10.03 0.30
C VAL A 156 -2.39 -10.37 1.15
N ARG A 157 -2.96 -9.40 1.85
CA ARG A 157 -4.07 -9.61 2.81
C ARG A 157 -5.42 -9.09 2.34
N PHE A 158 -5.44 -7.99 1.62
CA PHE A 158 -6.66 -7.24 1.32
C PHE A 158 -6.83 -7.05 -0.18
N SER A 159 -8.07 -6.99 -0.64
CA SER A 159 -8.42 -6.76 -2.04
C SER A 159 -9.28 -5.51 -2.26
N GLU A 160 -9.59 -4.76 -1.18
CA GLU A 160 -10.39 -3.55 -1.27
C GLU A 160 -9.63 -2.42 -1.97
N ARG A 161 -10.27 -1.73 -2.89
CA ARG A 161 -9.68 -0.65 -3.72
C ARG A 161 -8.41 -1.12 -4.42
N TYR A 162 -8.49 -2.30 -5.00
CA TYR A 162 -7.36 -2.98 -5.62
C TYR A 162 -6.67 -2.10 -6.69
N SER A 163 -7.44 -1.41 -7.54
CA SER A 163 -6.88 -0.62 -8.65
C SER A 163 -5.96 0.49 -8.16
N ALA A 164 -6.39 1.28 -7.17
CA ALA A 164 -5.57 2.34 -6.59
C ALA A 164 -4.38 1.80 -5.76
N GLN A 165 -4.58 0.70 -5.01
CA GLN A 165 -3.53 0.00 -4.28
C GLN A 165 -2.43 -0.49 -5.24
N HIS A 166 -2.85 -1.14 -6.32
CA HIS A 166 -1.96 -1.70 -7.33
C HIS A 166 -1.19 -0.58 -8.06
N ALA A 167 -1.84 0.52 -8.41
CA ALA A 167 -1.20 1.66 -9.06
C ALA A 167 -0.09 2.26 -8.19
N TRP A 168 -0.34 2.50 -6.90
CA TRP A 168 0.69 3.01 -5.98
C TRP A 168 1.83 2.03 -5.77
N MET A 169 1.54 0.74 -5.64
CA MET A 169 2.58 -0.28 -5.53
C MET A 169 3.42 -0.35 -6.80
N THR A 170 2.79 -0.34 -7.98
CA THR A 170 3.50 -0.34 -9.26
C THR A 170 4.39 0.89 -9.40
N LEU A 171 3.91 2.09 -9.01
CA LEU A 171 4.73 3.29 -8.99
C LEU A 171 5.95 3.12 -8.08
N ALA A 172 5.77 2.62 -6.85
CA ALA A 172 6.88 2.44 -5.91
C ALA A 172 7.94 1.48 -6.44
N LEU A 173 7.52 0.34 -7.01
CA LEU A 173 8.41 -0.66 -7.62
C LEU A 173 9.14 -0.10 -8.84
N ALA A 174 8.40 0.58 -9.72
CA ALA A 174 8.93 1.12 -10.97
C ALA A 174 9.93 2.26 -10.72
N GLU A 175 9.64 3.22 -9.83
CA GLU A 175 10.56 4.33 -9.55
C GLU A 175 11.82 3.86 -8.84
N GLN A 176 11.74 2.91 -7.89
CA GLN A 176 12.94 2.35 -7.26
C GLN A 176 13.79 1.57 -8.29
N THR A 177 13.15 0.86 -9.21
CA THR A 177 13.85 0.18 -10.32
C THR A 177 14.54 1.19 -11.23
N ALA A 178 13.85 2.25 -11.63
CA ALA A 178 14.40 3.32 -12.48
C ALA A 178 15.58 4.06 -11.82
N ALA A 179 15.52 4.27 -10.50
CA ALA A 179 16.63 4.84 -9.75
C ALA A 179 17.88 3.95 -9.79
N LEU A 180 17.72 2.61 -9.66
CA LEU A 180 18.82 1.64 -9.78
C LEU A 180 19.35 1.51 -11.22
N LEU A 181 18.56 1.86 -12.24
CA LEU A 181 18.96 1.97 -13.64
C LEU A 181 19.60 3.33 -13.98
N GLY A 182 19.69 4.26 -13.03
CA GLY A 182 20.28 5.58 -13.23
C GLY A 182 19.48 6.50 -14.16
N TRP A 183 18.16 6.36 -14.22
CA TRP A 183 17.34 7.12 -15.17
C TRP A 183 17.24 8.59 -14.81
N PRO A 184 17.24 9.49 -15.83
CA PRO A 184 17.02 10.91 -15.61
C PRO A 184 15.60 11.19 -15.12
N GLN A 185 15.43 12.28 -14.34
CA GLN A 185 14.19 12.65 -13.67
C GLN A 185 12.98 12.70 -14.61
N ALA A 186 13.13 13.28 -15.79
CA ALA A 186 12.03 13.39 -16.77
C ALA A 186 11.48 12.02 -17.20
N ARG A 187 12.34 11.00 -17.30
CA ARG A 187 11.91 9.62 -17.61
C ARG A 187 11.22 8.98 -16.40
N VAL A 188 11.71 9.22 -15.20
CA VAL A 188 11.08 8.76 -13.95
C VAL A 188 9.70 9.42 -13.77
N ASP A 189 9.54 10.68 -14.14
CA ASP A 189 8.24 11.38 -14.09
C ASP A 189 7.24 10.79 -15.08
N SER A 190 7.68 10.46 -16.30
CA SER A 190 6.85 9.77 -17.29
C SER A 190 6.45 8.38 -16.81
N LEU A 191 7.37 7.63 -16.19
CA LEU A 191 7.12 6.32 -15.61
C LEU A 191 6.10 6.40 -14.46
N GLY A 192 6.23 7.36 -13.57
CA GLY A 192 5.32 7.54 -12.45
C GLY A 192 3.89 7.85 -12.90
N ARG A 193 3.72 8.74 -13.87
CA ARG A 193 2.41 9.04 -14.47
C ARG A 193 1.81 7.80 -15.13
N ALA A 194 2.60 7.06 -15.89
CA ALA A 194 2.17 5.80 -16.53
C ALA A 194 1.76 4.76 -15.47
N ALA A 195 2.53 4.59 -14.39
CA ALA A 195 2.22 3.63 -13.33
C ALA A 195 0.91 3.92 -12.59
N LEU A 196 0.59 5.21 -12.36
CA LEU A 196 -0.67 5.59 -11.72
C LEU A 196 -1.88 5.41 -12.63
N THR A 197 -1.71 5.40 -13.95
CA THR A 197 -2.82 5.50 -14.91
C THR A 197 -2.93 4.35 -15.91
N MET A 198 -1.98 3.40 -15.92
CA MET A 198 -1.93 2.31 -16.91
C MET A 198 -3.23 1.50 -17.02
N ASN A 199 -3.99 1.38 -15.93
CA ASN A 199 -5.21 0.60 -15.84
C ASN A 199 -6.49 1.46 -15.70
N VAL A 200 -6.41 2.75 -16.03
CA VAL A 200 -7.50 3.70 -15.76
C VAL A 200 -8.81 3.28 -16.44
N ALA A 201 -8.76 2.75 -17.66
CA ALA A 201 -9.94 2.29 -18.40
C ALA A 201 -10.66 1.08 -17.76
N ILE A 202 -10.00 0.37 -16.85
CA ILE A 202 -10.55 -0.83 -16.20
C ILE A 202 -10.49 -0.76 -14.67
N SER A 203 -10.30 0.40 -14.07
CA SER A 203 -10.15 0.53 -12.62
C SER A 203 -11.33 -0.09 -11.85
N ARG A 204 -12.58 0.16 -12.29
CA ARG A 204 -13.78 -0.44 -11.70
C ARG A 204 -13.85 -1.96 -11.91
N LEU A 205 -13.49 -2.44 -13.09
CA LEU A 205 -13.44 -3.87 -13.40
C LEU A 205 -12.38 -4.57 -12.56
N GLN A 206 -11.20 -3.98 -12.39
CA GLN A 206 -10.16 -4.54 -11.52
C GLN A 206 -10.62 -4.68 -10.08
N ASP A 207 -11.28 -3.66 -9.51
CA ASP A 207 -11.81 -3.71 -8.15
C ASP A 207 -12.89 -4.79 -8.01
N HIS A 208 -13.77 -4.89 -9.00
CA HIS A 208 -14.79 -5.94 -9.02
C HIS A 208 -14.14 -7.33 -9.06
N LEU A 209 -13.24 -7.60 -10.00
CA LEU A 209 -12.56 -8.89 -10.14
C LEU A 209 -11.68 -9.25 -8.95
N ALA A 210 -11.12 -8.24 -8.27
CA ALA A 210 -10.36 -8.47 -7.05
C ALA A 210 -11.23 -8.90 -5.87
N SER A 211 -12.52 -8.54 -5.85
CA SER A 211 -13.46 -8.86 -4.77
C SER A 211 -14.21 -10.19 -4.97
N VAL A 212 -14.42 -10.62 -6.21
CA VAL A 212 -15.20 -11.83 -6.52
C VAL A 212 -14.32 -13.08 -6.63
N ARG A 213 -14.92 -14.25 -6.35
CA ARG A 213 -14.23 -15.55 -6.46
C ARG A 213 -14.37 -16.20 -7.84
N LEU A 214 -15.26 -15.68 -8.66
CA LEU A 214 -15.52 -16.22 -10.00
C LEU A 214 -14.44 -15.76 -10.99
N PRO A 215 -14.08 -16.59 -11.98
CA PRO A 215 -13.20 -16.19 -13.07
C PRO A 215 -13.88 -15.11 -13.94
N PRO A 216 -13.09 -14.28 -14.64
CA PRO A 216 -13.64 -13.28 -15.54
C PRO A 216 -14.49 -13.92 -16.66
N THR A 217 -15.61 -13.27 -17.00
CA THR A 217 -16.45 -13.64 -18.16
C THR A 217 -15.69 -13.43 -19.48
N VAL A 218 -16.24 -13.89 -20.60
CA VAL A 218 -15.66 -13.66 -21.93
C VAL A 218 -15.53 -12.17 -22.23
N GLU A 219 -16.56 -11.39 -21.90
CA GLU A 219 -16.58 -9.95 -22.09
C GLU A 219 -15.53 -9.25 -21.23
N GLN A 220 -15.48 -9.57 -19.93
CA GLN A 220 -14.46 -9.03 -19.03
C GLN A 220 -13.04 -9.38 -19.47
N ARG A 221 -12.81 -10.58 -20.05
CA ARG A 221 -11.50 -10.92 -20.63
C ARG A 221 -11.17 -10.06 -21.85
N ARG A 222 -12.15 -9.72 -22.70
CA ARG A 222 -11.95 -8.78 -23.82
C ARG A 222 -11.59 -7.38 -23.33
N GLU A 223 -12.28 -6.90 -22.30
CA GLU A 223 -11.94 -5.62 -21.68
C GLU A 223 -10.53 -5.62 -21.08
N LEU A 224 -10.16 -6.70 -20.38
CA LEU A 224 -8.81 -6.88 -19.86
C LEU A 224 -7.74 -6.93 -20.97
N ALA A 225 -8.04 -7.57 -22.11
CA ALA A 225 -7.09 -7.66 -23.23
C ALA A 225 -6.87 -6.33 -23.96
N SER A 226 -7.89 -5.45 -23.98
CA SER A 226 -7.85 -4.16 -24.70
C SER A 226 -7.49 -2.96 -23.81
N HIS A 227 -7.29 -3.16 -22.51
CA HIS A 227 -7.23 -2.04 -21.56
C HIS A 227 -6.03 -1.10 -21.78
N ALA A 228 -4.90 -1.60 -22.23
CA ALA A 228 -3.72 -0.79 -22.47
C ALA A 228 -3.98 0.28 -23.53
N GLU A 229 -4.56 -0.12 -24.68
CA GLU A 229 -4.94 0.79 -25.75
C GLU A 229 -6.05 1.75 -25.30
N ARG A 230 -7.10 1.24 -24.62
CA ARG A 230 -8.21 2.04 -24.11
C ARG A 230 -7.77 3.05 -23.07
N SER A 231 -6.84 2.67 -22.16
CA SER A 231 -6.28 3.58 -21.18
C SER A 231 -5.47 4.68 -21.84
N ALA A 232 -4.62 4.35 -22.81
CA ALA A 232 -3.83 5.33 -23.54
C ALA A 232 -4.72 6.31 -24.32
N ALA A 233 -5.77 5.81 -24.98
CA ALA A 233 -6.74 6.65 -25.69
C ALA A 233 -7.51 7.59 -24.74
N LEU A 234 -7.97 7.08 -23.60
CA LEU A 234 -8.65 7.87 -22.57
C LEU A 234 -7.75 8.97 -22.00
N LEU A 235 -6.49 8.66 -21.70
CA LEU A 235 -5.53 9.63 -21.18
C LEU A 235 -5.22 10.73 -22.20
N ALA A 236 -5.06 10.38 -23.48
CA ALA A 236 -4.85 11.36 -24.55
C ALA A 236 -6.07 12.26 -24.72
N ALA A 237 -7.29 11.70 -24.75
CA ALA A 237 -8.54 12.46 -24.84
C ALA A 237 -8.76 13.37 -23.64
N ALA A 238 -8.31 12.97 -22.45
CA ALA A 238 -8.41 13.76 -21.22
C ALA A 238 -7.26 14.78 -21.08
N GLY A 239 -6.43 14.98 -22.09
CA GLY A 239 -5.43 16.04 -22.16
C GLY A 239 -4.10 15.73 -21.47
N LEU A 240 -3.77 14.45 -21.18
CA LEU A 240 -2.45 14.11 -20.67
C LEU A 240 -1.39 14.27 -21.76
N ASP A 241 -0.78 15.46 -21.82
CA ASP A 241 0.27 15.82 -22.79
C ASP A 241 1.67 15.36 -22.33
N VAL A 242 1.83 14.06 -22.09
CA VAL A 242 3.12 13.43 -21.82
C VAL A 242 3.26 12.24 -22.75
N ALA A 243 3.67 12.49 -23.99
CA ALA A 243 3.72 11.50 -25.05
C ALA A 243 4.42 10.18 -24.64
N VAL A 244 5.54 10.26 -23.89
CA VAL A 244 6.25 9.09 -23.38
C VAL A 244 5.39 8.27 -22.40
N ALA A 245 4.64 8.93 -21.50
CA ALA A 245 3.80 8.23 -20.55
C ALA A 245 2.59 7.56 -21.22
N VAL A 246 1.90 8.26 -22.13
CA VAL A 246 0.76 7.72 -22.89
C VAL A 246 1.17 6.54 -23.75
N GLN A 247 2.31 6.66 -24.47
CA GLN A 247 2.84 5.55 -25.27
C GLN A 247 3.30 4.38 -24.39
N ALA A 248 3.90 4.63 -23.23
CA ALA A 248 4.27 3.58 -22.29
C ALA A 248 3.04 2.82 -21.76
N VAL A 249 1.94 3.53 -21.46
CA VAL A 249 0.65 2.91 -21.10
C VAL A 249 0.14 2.02 -22.22
N ARG A 250 0.20 2.48 -23.50
CA ARG A 250 -0.19 1.68 -24.66
C ARG A 250 0.64 0.40 -24.79
N LEU A 251 1.92 0.46 -24.50
CA LEU A 251 2.90 -0.60 -24.76
C LEU A 251 3.21 -1.50 -23.56
N HIS A 252 2.62 -1.28 -22.37
CA HIS A 252 3.08 -1.99 -21.18
C HIS A 252 2.80 -3.51 -21.16
N HIS A 253 1.99 -4.01 -22.10
CA HIS A 253 1.83 -5.45 -22.35
C HIS A 253 2.57 -5.96 -23.59
N ASP A 254 3.24 -5.06 -24.34
CA ASP A 254 4.02 -5.47 -25.53
C ASP A 254 5.29 -6.22 -25.12
N ALA A 255 5.36 -7.50 -25.43
CA ALA A 255 6.51 -8.35 -25.15
C ALA A 255 7.55 -8.36 -26.30
N HIS A 256 7.27 -7.74 -27.45
CA HIS A 256 8.14 -7.80 -28.63
C HIS A 256 9.53 -7.17 -28.41
N ALA A 257 9.67 -6.32 -27.44
CA ALA A 257 10.94 -5.68 -27.10
C ALA A 257 11.72 -6.41 -25.99
N GLU A 258 11.19 -7.51 -25.44
CA GLU A 258 11.91 -8.29 -24.42
C GLU A 258 13.12 -8.99 -25.04
N GLY A 259 14.23 -9.04 -24.30
CA GLY A 259 15.51 -9.59 -24.78
C GLY A 259 16.38 -8.62 -25.61
N ARG A 260 15.87 -7.45 -26.00
CA ARG A 260 16.70 -6.42 -26.67
C ARG A 260 17.36 -5.50 -25.62
N PRO A 261 18.57 -5.01 -25.87
CA PRO A 261 19.24 -4.04 -24.99
C PRO A 261 18.33 -2.84 -24.73
N LEU A 262 18.28 -2.38 -23.46
CA LEU A 262 17.39 -1.31 -23.07
C LEU A 262 17.74 0.02 -23.75
N GLN A 263 19.04 0.28 -23.94
CA GLN A 263 19.57 1.50 -24.54
C GLN A 263 19.20 1.68 -26.01
N GLU A 264 18.92 0.59 -26.73
CA GLU A 264 18.55 0.60 -28.15
C GLU A 264 17.07 0.90 -28.37
N GLN A 265 16.30 1.04 -27.29
CA GLN A 265 14.85 1.23 -27.36
C GLN A 265 14.47 2.69 -27.19
N THR A 266 13.32 3.06 -27.75
CA THR A 266 12.75 4.39 -27.55
C THR A 266 12.43 4.64 -26.06
N PRO A 267 12.46 5.90 -25.58
CA PRO A 267 12.11 6.21 -24.21
C PRO A 267 10.77 5.62 -23.76
N ALA A 268 9.76 5.63 -24.62
CA ALA A 268 8.44 5.06 -24.30
C ALA A 268 8.50 3.54 -24.10
N ARG A 269 9.27 2.80 -24.92
CA ARG A 269 9.45 1.35 -24.77
C ARG A 269 10.28 1.01 -23.53
N GLN A 270 11.29 1.80 -23.21
CA GLN A 270 12.07 1.63 -21.98
C GLN A 270 11.14 1.76 -20.75
N VAL A 271 10.32 2.82 -20.70
CA VAL A 271 9.34 3.05 -19.64
C VAL A 271 8.31 1.92 -19.60
N ALA A 272 7.78 1.50 -20.73
CA ALA A 272 6.80 0.40 -20.81
C ALA A 272 7.35 -0.92 -20.25
N ARG A 273 8.62 -1.25 -20.52
CA ARG A 273 9.26 -2.49 -20.02
C ARG A 273 9.42 -2.47 -18.49
N VAL A 274 9.88 -1.36 -17.92
CA VAL A 274 9.97 -1.24 -16.44
C VAL A 274 8.56 -1.30 -15.84
N LEU A 275 7.60 -0.58 -16.43
CA LEU A 275 6.21 -0.59 -15.99
C LEU A 275 5.62 -2.01 -16.00
N ARG A 276 5.81 -2.77 -17.12
CA ARG A 276 5.36 -4.16 -17.25
C ARG A 276 5.91 -5.07 -16.16
N ARG A 277 7.22 -4.98 -15.86
CA ARG A 277 7.85 -5.80 -14.82
C ARG A 277 7.30 -5.50 -13.43
N ALA A 278 7.13 -4.20 -13.12
CA ALA A 278 6.54 -3.76 -11.87
C ALA A 278 5.06 -4.18 -11.74
N ASP A 279 4.28 -4.05 -12.81
CA ASP A 279 2.89 -4.52 -12.89
C ASP A 279 2.78 -6.02 -12.64
N ILE A 280 3.56 -6.84 -13.35
CA ILE A 280 3.57 -8.30 -13.20
C ILE A 280 3.90 -8.70 -11.78
N PHE A 281 4.94 -8.10 -11.16
CA PHE A 281 5.30 -8.38 -9.77
C PHE A 281 4.17 -8.03 -8.82
N GLY A 282 3.65 -6.80 -8.92
CA GLY A 282 2.56 -6.30 -8.10
C GLY A 282 1.30 -7.14 -8.23
N ALA A 283 0.92 -7.52 -9.47
CA ALA A 283 -0.24 -8.37 -9.72
C ALA A 283 -0.07 -9.78 -9.14
N LYS A 284 1.13 -10.37 -9.19
CA LYS A 284 1.41 -11.72 -8.68
C LYS A 284 1.39 -11.78 -7.15
N ILE A 285 1.96 -10.79 -6.47
CA ILE A 285 2.01 -10.74 -5.00
C ILE A 285 0.67 -10.32 -4.38
N SER A 286 -0.24 -9.74 -5.16
CA SER A 286 -1.55 -9.31 -4.69
C SER A 286 -2.54 -10.46 -4.62
N ARG A 287 -3.26 -10.52 -3.49
CA ARG A 287 -4.44 -11.37 -3.32
C ARG A 287 -5.59 -10.86 -4.19
N ARG A 288 -6.36 -11.78 -4.74
CA ARG A 288 -7.65 -11.51 -5.39
C ARG A 288 -8.69 -12.51 -4.88
N GLY A 289 -9.97 -12.20 -5.03
CA GLY A 289 -11.04 -13.10 -4.59
C GLY A 289 -10.93 -14.52 -5.16
N SER A 290 -10.52 -14.62 -6.44
CA SER A 290 -10.33 -15.90 -7.16
C SER A 290 -8.95 -16.54 -6.98
N ARG A 291 -7.97 -15.87 -6.35
CA ARG A 291 -6.58 -16.36 -6.25
C ARG A 291 -5.87 -15.83 -5.02
N ALA A 292 -5.25 -16.71 -4.25
CA ALA A 292 -4.31 -16.34 -3.20
C ALA A 292 -3.11 -15.56 -3.75
N ALA A 293 -2.48 -14.75 -2.91
CA ALA A 293 -1.21 -14.12 -3.22
C ALA A 293 -0.14 -15.18 -3.53
N MET A 294 0.67 -14.94 -4.56
CA MET A 294 1.85 -15.79 -4.80
C MET A 294 2.94 -15.47 -3.78
N SER A 295 3.82 -16.45 -3.53
CA SER A 295 5.01 -16.17 -2.71
C SER A 295 5.90 -15.11 -3.39
N PRO A 296 6.64 -14.29 -2.62
CA PRO A 296 7.54 -13.29 -3.20
C PRO A 296 8.53 -13.89 -4.20
N LEU A 297 9.08 -15.07 -3.91
CA LEU A 297 9.99 -15.77 -4.81
C LEU A 297 9.33 -16.14 -6.15
N ALA A 298 8.08 -16.65 -6.11
CA ALA A 298 7.34 -16.98 -7.34
C ALA A 298 6.95 -15.71 -8.12
N ALA A 299 6.62 -14.61 -7.44
CA ALA A 299 6.36 -13.33 -8.07
C ALA A 299 7.65 -12.77 -8.74
N ALA A 300 8.79 -12.83 -8.05
CA ALA A 300 10.08 -12.41 -8.58
C ALA A 300 10.49 -13.24 -9.82
N ARG A 301 10.37 -14.57 -9.77
CA ARG A 301 10.64 -15.43 -10.96
C ARG A 301 9.80 -14.99 -12.16
N GLY A 302 8.53 -14.68 -11.96
CA GLY A 302 7.64 -14.29 -13.06
C GLY A 302 7.79 -12.85 -13.54
N ALA A 303 8.51 -11.99 -12.81
CA ALA A 303 8.67 -10.58 -13.15
C ALA A 303 10.11 -10.19 -13.45
N CYS A 304 11.10 -10.89 -12.88
CA CYS A 304 12.52 -10.51 -12.98
C CYS A 304 13.32 -11.34 -13.99
N LEU A 305 12.83 -12.54 -14.37
CA LEU A 305 13.56 -13.39 -15.31
C LEU A 305 13.18 -13.07 -16.76
N GLY A 306 14.19 -13.05 -17.62
CA GLY A 306 14.03 -12.98 -19.06
C GLY A 306 13.65 -14.33 -19.70
N PRO A 307 13.55 -14.39 -21.03
CA PRO A 307 13.22 -15.62 -21.77
C PRO A 307 14.21 -16.76 -21.55
N ASP A 308 15.47 -16.43 -21.24
CA ASP A 308 16.58 -17.35 -20.96
C ASP A 308 16.58 -17.86 -19.49
N GLY A 309 15.60 -17.44 -18.68
CA GLY A 309 15.53 -17.78 -17.27
C GLY A 309 16.51 -17.04 -16.37
N GLN A 310 17.25 -16.04 -16.91
CA GLN A 310 18.13 -15.18 -16.15
C GLN A 310 17.55 -13.78 -15.99
N PRO A 311 17.89 -13.03 -14.93
CA PRO A 311 17.50 -11.64 -14.82
C PRO A 311 18.21 -10.79 -15.89
N ASP A 312 17.43 -10.11 -16.73
CA ASP A 312 17.96 -9.03 -17.55
C ASP A 312 18.25 -7.78 -16.72
N GLU A 313 18.71 -6.69 -17.35
CA GLU A 313 19.05 -5.42 -16.70
C GLU A 313 17.89 -4.89 -15.80
N ILE A 314 16.66 -4.91 -16.31
CA ILE A 314 15.46 -4.46 -15.59
C ILE A 314 15.13 -5.44 -14.47
N GLY A 315 15.16 -6.74 -14.75
CA GLY A 315 14.87 -7.79 -13.77
C GLY A 315 15.86 -7.78 -12.60
N GLY A 316 17.15 -7.57 -12.88
CA GLY A 316 18.17 -7.41 -11.85
C GLY A 316 17.98 -6.14 -11.01
N ALA A 317 17.60 -5.02 -11.64
CA ALA A 317 17.28 -3.79 -10.92
C ALA A 317 16.00 -3.94 -10.07
N LEU A 318 14.93 -4.54 -10.60
CA LEU A 318 13.70 -4.79 -9.86
C LEU A 318 13.95 -5.72 -8.66
N LEU A 319 14.73 -6.80 -8.85
CA LEU A 319 15.05 -7.71 -7.75
C LEU A 319 15.83 -7.01 -6.63
N ARG A 320 16.74 -6.09 -6.96
CA ARG A 320 17.43 -5.26 -5.95
C ARG A 320 16.47 -4.26 -5.30
N ALA A 321 15.53 -3.69 -6.08
CA ALA A 321 14.54 -2.75 -5.58
C ALA A 321 13.56 -3.37 -4.58
N VAL A 322 13.25 -4.66 -4.73
CA VAL A 322 12.23 -5.36 -3.93
C VAL A 322 12.84 -6.27 -2.87
N GLY A 323 13.95 -6.93 -3.19
CA GLY A 323 14.49 -8.05 -2.44
C GLY A 323 13.80 -9.37 -2.78
N LEU A 324 14.41 -10.49 -2.39
CA LEU A 324 13.77 -11.82 -2.51
C LEU A 324 12.62 -12.00 -1.51
N TYR A 325 12.70 -11.30 -0.39
CA TYR A 325 11.68 -11.25 0.65
C TYR A 325 11.34 -9.78 0.92
N PRO A 326 10.35 -9.22 0.21
CA PRO A 326 10.00 -7.80 0.34
C PRO A 326 9.54 -7.44 1.75
N PRO A 327 9.82 -6.22 2.21
CA PRO A 327 9.19 -5.69 3.43
C PRO A 327 7.68 -5.89 3.40
N GLY A 328 7.10 -6.32 4.54
CA GLY A 328 5.68 -6.65 4.65
C GLY A 328 5.32 -8.11 4.35
N SER A 329 6.23 -8.93 3.82
CA SER A 329 6.03 -10.38 3.65
C SER A 329 6.37 -11.17 4.91
N PHE A 330 5.73 -12.34 5.08
CA PHE A 330 6.00 -13.23 6.20
C PHE A 330 7.00 -14.31 5.82
N VAL A 331 7.88 -14.65 6.78
CA VAL A 331 8.95 -15.65 6.60
C VAL A 331 9.08 -16.55 7.83
N GLU A 332 9.51 -17.79 7.59
CA GLU A 332 10.03 -18.71 8.60
C GLU A 332 11.55 -18.62 8.59
N LEU A 333 12.16 -18.51 9.76
CA LEU A 333 13.59 -18.44 9.97
C LEU A 333 14.17 -19.84 10.24
N ALA A 334 15.47 -20.01 10.07
CA ALA A 334 16.17 -21.26 10.39
C ALA A 334 16.05 -21.64 11.87
N SER A 335 15.86 -20.66 12.76
CA SER A 335 15.51 -20.86 14.17
C SER A 335 14.13 -21.49 14.42
N GLY A 336 13.27 -21.61 13.38
CA GLY A 336 11.87 -22.03 13.53
C GLY A 336 10.92 -20.89 13.90
N GLU A 337 11.41 -19.67 14.11
CA GLU A 337 10.58 -18.50 14.37
C GLU A 337 9.83 -18.06 13.09
N VAL A 338 8.63 -17.52 13.26
CA VAL A 338 7.89 -16.88 12.17
C VAL A 338 7.86 -15.35 12.42
N GLY A 339 8.21 -14.61 11.39
CA GLY A 339 8.28 -13.15 11.46
C GLY A 339 7.79 -12.45 10.19
N ILE A 340 7.80 -11.13 10.24
CA ILE A 340 7.51 -10.25 9.12
C ILE A 340 8.77 -9.49 8.72
N VAL A 341 9.03 -9.39 7.43
CA VAL A 341 10.15 -8.60 6.90
C VAL A 341 9.88 -7.12 7.12
N VAL A 342 10.80 -6.42 7.76
CA VAL A 342 10.69 -4.99 8.12
C VAL A 342 11.33 -4.11 7.07
N ALA A 343 12.55 -4.49 6.64
CA ALA A 343 13.34 -3.74 5.67
C ALA A 343 14.22 -4.68 4.84
N ARG A 344 14.61 -4.22 3.66
CA ARG A 344 15.61 -4.88 2.83
C ARG A 344 16.97 -4.87 3.56
N GLY A 345 17.78 -5.88 3.33
CA GLY A 345 19.15 -5.93 3.83
C GLY A 345 20.17 -5.60 2.73
N ARG A 346 21.44 -5.71 3.06
CA ARG A 346 22.56 -5.47 2.12
C ARG A 346 22.56 -6.39 0.90
N ARG A 347 21.96 -7.58 1.02
CA ARG A 347 21.76 -8.53 -0.07
C ARG A 347 20.27 -8.84 -0.17
N ALA A 348 19.80 -9.13 -1.38
CA ALA A 348 18.38 -9.38 -1.67
C ALA A 348 17.76 -10.51 -0.81
N ASN A 349 18.58 -11.45 -0.31
CA ASN A 349 18.15 -12.60 0.48
C ASN A 349 18.39 -12.44 1.99
N LEU A 350 18.88 -11.30 2.47
CA LEU A 350 19.24 -11.06 3.87
C LEU A 350 18.45 -9.87 4.46
N PRO A 351 17.11 -9.95 4.55
CA PRO A 351 16.30 -8.86 5.08
C PRO A 351 16.44 -8.73 6.61
N LEU A 352 16.01 -7.57 7.14
CA LEU A 352 15.71 -7.42 8.56
C LEU A 352 14.31 -7.98 8.83
N VAL A 353 14.16 -8.84 9.84
CA VAL A 353 12.91 -9.51 10.19
C VAL A 353 12.52 -9.15 11.62
N ALA A 354 11.23 -8.87 11.84
CA ALA A 354 10.61 -8.83 13.17
C ALA A 354 9.98 -10.19 13.47
N ALA A 355 10.56 -10.98 14.36
CA ALA A 355 9.97 -12.23 14.82
C ALA A 355 8.70 -11.94 15.63
N LEU A 356 7.62 -12.64 15.31
CA LEU A 356 6.28 -12.52 15.91
C LEU A 356 5.88 -13.78 16.67
N VAL A 357 6.37 -14.93 16.23
CA VAL A 357 6.07 -16.24 16.82
C VAL A 357 7.38 -16.99 17.02
N SER A 358 7.57 -17.55 18.20
CA SER A 358 8.74 -18.35 18.56
C SER A 358 8.70 -19.75 17.91
N ALA A 359 9.82 -20.49 17.95
CA ALA A 359 9.94 -21.81 17.39
C ALA A 359 8.95 -22.84 17.98
N ASN A 360 8.53 -22.66 19.22
CA ASN A 360 7.53 -23.50 19.87
C ASN A 360 6.07 -23.05 19.65
N GLY A 361 5.84 -22.05 18.79
CA GLY A 361 4.52 -21.52 18.45
C GLY A 361 3.97 -20.46 19.40
N ALA A 362 4.69 -20.03 20.43
CA ALA A 362 4.27 -18.98 21.32
C ALA A 362 4.40 -17.59 20.64
N VAL A 363 3.39 -16.74 20.80
CA VAL A 363 3.39 -15.39 20.26
C VAL A 363 4.24 -14.48 21.15
N TYR A 364 5.14 -13.72 20.56
CA TYR A 364 5.89 -12.71 21.29
C TYR A 364 5.00 -11.53 21.68
N GLY A 365 5.14 -11.04 22.92
CA GLY A 365 4.41 -9.85 23.40
C GLY A 365 4.81 -8.58 22.63
N GLU A 366 6.05 -8.50 22.20
CA GLU A 366 6.61 -7.43 21.37
C GLU A 366 7.39 -8.05 20.19
N PRO A 367 7.39 -7.41 18.99
CA PRO A 367 8.20 -7.87 17.87
C PRO A 367 9.69 -7.88 18.21
N VAL A 368 10.37 -8.98 17.92
CA VAL A 368 11.81 -9.15 18.25
C VAL A 368 12.64 -9.05 16.98
N PRO A 369 13.61 -8.12 16.88
CA PRO A 369 14.43 -7.98 15.68
C PRO A 369 15.33 -9.20 15.47
N ARG A 370 15.44 -9.63 14.21
CA ARG A 370 16.34 -10.71 13.77
C ARG A 370 17.09 -10.27 12.52
N GLU A 371 18.42 -10.25 12.64
CA GLU A 371 19.32 -10.05 11.50
C GLU A 371 19.56 -11.39 10.80
N THR A 372 19.12 -11.50 9.56
CA THR A 372 19.23 -12.74 8.78
C THR A 372 20.65 -12.99 8.25
N LEU A 373 21.58 -12.07 8.48
CA LEU A 373 23.02 -12.31 8.30
C LEU A 373 23.55 -13.38 9.27
N ASP A 374 23.02 -13.44 10.49
CA ASP A 374 23.27 -14.55 11.41
C ASP A 374 22.58 -15.81 10.87
N ARG A 375 23.35 -16.87 10.61
CA ARG A 375 22.84 -18.13 10.05
C ARG A 375 21.72 -18.76 10.87
N ARG A 376 21.67 -18.50 12.17
CA ARG A 376 20.58 -18.95 13.06
C ARG A 376 19.22 -18.37 12.66
N TYR A 377 19.23 -17.17 12.10
CA TYR A 377 18.04 -16.44 11.68
C TYR A 377 17.92 -16.31 10.16
N ALA A 378 18.69 -17.08 9.39
CA ALA A 378 18.57 -17.09 7.94
C ALA A 378 17.11 -17.38 7.52
N VAL A 379 16.63 -16.75 6.48
CA VAL A 379 15.29 -17.02 5.97
C VAL A 379 15.27 -18.43 5.36
N LYS A 380 14.42 -19.29 5.91
CA LYS A 380 14.19 -20.66 5.42
C LYS A 380 13.18 -20.70 4.28
N THR A 381 12.05 -20.02 4.45
CA THR A 381 10.98 -19.97 3.45
C THR A 381 10.04 -18.78 3.66
N ALA A 382 9.29 -18.41 2.61
CA ALA A 382 8.16 -17.50 2.74
C ALA A 382 6.95 -18.21 3.35
N VAL A 383 6.22 -17.54 4.23
CA VAL A 383 5.02 -18.04 4.88
C VAL A 383 3.77 -17.37 4.28
N PRO A 384 2.76 -18.13 3.83
CA PRO A 384 1.50 -17.55 3.37
C PRO A 384 0.83 -16.74 4.50
N PRO A 385 0.26 -15.56 4.19
CA PRO A 385 -0.33 -14.68 5.21
C PRO A 385 -1.47 -15.33 6.00
N GLU A 386 -2.18 -16.27 5.39
CA GLU A 386 -3.30 -17.02 6.00
C GLU A 386 -2.85 -17.93 7.15
N ARG A 387 -1.58 -18.32 7.15
CA ARG A 387 -0.97 -19.14 8.22
C ARG A 387 -0.54 -18.34 9.42
N VAL A 388 -0.42 -17.00 9.27
CA VAL A 388 0.01 -16.09 10.35
C VAL A 388 -1.22 -15.45 10.99
N LYS A 389 -1.73 -16.06 12.06
CA LYS A 389 -2.95 -15.62 12.78
C LYS A 389 -2.64 -14.69 13.96
N VAL A 390 -1.47 -14.06 13.97
CA VAL A 390 -1.01 -13.20 15.06
C VAL A 390 -1.45 -11.76 14.80
N ARG A 391 -1.92 -11.09 15.86
CA ARG A 391 -2.17 -9.64 15.87
C ARG A 391 -0.92 -8.94 16.38
N PHE A 392 -0.45 -7.95 15.66
CA PHE A 392 0.70 -7.12 16.04
C PHE A 392 0.47 -5.65 15.61
N GLN A 393 1.23 -4.75 16.20
CA GLN A 393 1.16 -3.31 15.90
C GLN A 393 2.22 -2.95 14.86
N HIS A 394 1.81 -2.42 13.70
CA HIS A 394 2.70 -2.05 12.62
C HIS A 394 3.76 -1.04 13.04
N ASP A 395 3.37 -0.04 13.85
CA ASP A 395 4.30 1.00 14.32
C ASP A 395 5.45 0.40 15.14
N LYS A 396 5.18 -0.64 15.96
CA LYS A 396 6.23 -1.33 16.73
C LYS A 396 7.16 -2.16 15.82
N VAL A 397 6.60 -2.79 14.79
CA VAL A 397 7.38 -3.51 13.78
C VAL A 397 8.27 -2.54 13.01
N LEU A 398 7.70 -1.44 12.51
CA LEU A 398 8.43 -0.45 11.71
C LEU A 398 9.47 0.33 12.51
N ALA A 399 9.26 0.53 13.82
CA ALA A 399 10.25 1.15 14.69
C ALA A 399 11.58 0.37 14.72
N LEU A 400 11.54 -0.95 14.47
CA LEU A 400 12.75 -1.77 14.38
C LEU A 400 13.64 -1.39 13.18
N ALA A 401 13.06 -0.85 12.09
CA ALA A 401 13.83 -0.38 10.94
C ALA A 401 14.66 0.88 11.23
N SER A 402 14.31 1.63 12.27
CA SER A 402 15.02 2.85 12.69
C SER A 402 15.99 2.62 13.86
N GLY A 403 16.07 1.39 14.37
CA GLY A 403 16.94 1.03 15.49
C GLY A 403 18.40 0.85 15.10
N PRO A 404 19.32 0.73 16.08
CA PRO A 404 20.78 0.59 15.84
C PRO A 404 21.12 -0.66 15.01
N ILE A 405 20.30 -1.69 15.03
CA ILE A 405 20.45 -2.91 14.24
C ILE A 405 20.26 -2.61 12.75
N ALA A 406 19.26 -1.79 12.40
CA ALA A 406 19.00 -1.43 11.01
C ALA A 406 20.10 -0.56 10.39
N THR A 407 20.66 0.37 11.16
CA THR A 407 21.77 1.22 10.69
C THR A 407 23.01 0.41 10.35
N ALA A 408 23.32 -0.65 11.11
CA ALA A 408 24.41 -1.58 10.80
C ALA A 408 24.13 -2.42 9.54
N SER A 409 22.87 -2.84 9.33
CA SER A 409 22.46 -3.65 8.19
C SER A 409 22.30 -2.88 6.88
N LEU A 410 22.07 -1.57 6.94
CA LEU A 410 21.77 -0.70 5.79
C LEU A 410 22.97 0.17 5.35
N SER A 411 24.01 0.31 6.16
CA SER A 411 25.19 1.10 5.81
C SER A 411 25.92 0.52 4.59
N PRO A 412 26.34 1.32 3.60
CA PRO A 412 27.11 0.82 2.47
C PRO A 412 28.41 0.17 2.97
N LEU A 413 28.77 -0.96 2.36
CA LEU A 413 30.09 -1.55 2.55
C LEU A 413 31.11 -0.47 2.16
N GLY A 414 31.89 -0.01 3.16
CA GLY A 414 33.02 0.87 2.89
C GLY A 414 33.87 0.28 1.75
N SER A 415 34.15 1.10 0.78
CA SER A 415 35.12 0.82 -0.29
C SER A 415 36.43 0.31 0.33
N ARG A 416 36.66 -0.97 0.17
CA ARG A 416 38.03 -1.55 0.24
C ARG A 416 38.34 -2.14 -1.11
#